data_8feb4d3d32939103ac0624c6765ba75a
#
_entry.id   8feb4d3d32939103ac0624c6765ba75a
#
_cell.length_a   1.000
_cell.length_b   1.000
_cell.length_c   1.000
_cell.angle_alpha   90.00
_cell.angle_beta   90.00
_cell.angle_gamma   90.00
#
_symmetry.space_group_name_H-M   'P 1'
#
loop_
_entity.id
_entity.type
_entity.pdbx_description
1 polymer ?
#
loop_
_entity_poly.entity_id
_entity_poly.type
_entity_poly.pdbx_seq_one_letter_code
_entity_poly.pdbx_strand_id
1 'polypeptide(L)'
;VFGYVAGASFAFIAWSYFFAGERVRASDGQLVPGHLDAAAYGPMLLFACTVIIIAIWTCAAGTYKHVPHLSQADNNAPKLSLRHFFQEIFATMKNRNYVIILFGYFFFMITSGIYETMDVFIKTYFWELIPDQIRWFGLIAAVMGISGALSAPSLMRRFDRKPVLLGSLAGM
;
A
#
# COMPACT_ATOMS: atom_id res chain seq x y z
N VAL A 1 -6.19 -7.17 -6.36
CA VAL A 1 -5.36 -7.35 -7.57
C VAL A 1 -5.14 -6.00 -8.27
N PHE A 2 -6.18 -5.24 -8.64
CA PHE A 2 -6.02 -3.95 -9.36
C PHE A 2 -5.16 -2.94 -8.62
N GLY A 3 -5.35 -2.76 -7.29
CA GLY A 3 -4.55 -1.84 -6.48
C GLY A 3 -3.06 -2.21 -6.46
N TYR A 4 -2.75 -3.50 -6.47
CA TYR A 4 -1.38 -3.99 -6.51
C TYR A 4 -0.71 -3.69 -7.85
N VAL A 5 -1.42 -3.92 -8.96
CA VAL A 5 -0.94 -3.60 -10.32
C VAL A 5 -0.73 -2.09 -10.46
N ALA A 6 -1.67 -1.27 -9.99
CA ALA A 6 -1.56 0.18 -10.04
C ALA A 6 -0.36 0.68 -9.22
N GLY A 7 -0.17 0.17 -7.99
CA GLY A 7 0.98 0.53 -7.14
C GLY A 7 2.32 0.14 -7.76
N ALA A 8 2.42 -1.08 -8.31
CA ALA A 8 3.63 -1.52 -8.98
C ALA A 8 3.94 -0.73 -10.25
N SER A 9 2.91 -0.39 -11.04
CA SER A 9 3.06 0.45 -12.22
C SER A 9 3.53 1.85 -11.85
N PHE A 10 2.96 2.43 -10.78
CA PHE A 10 3.40 3.71 -10.25
C PHE A 10 4.85 3.67 -9.78
N ALA A 11 5.25 2.65 -9.03
CA ALA A 11 6.62 2.47 -8.58
C ALA A 11 7.59 2.35 -9.77
N PHE A 12 7.24 1.54 -10.78
CA PHE A 12 8.05 1.40 -11.98
C PHE A 12 8.21 2.72 -12.74
N ILE A 13 7.14 3.50 -12.89
CA ILE A 13 7.19 4.82 -13.51
C ILE A 13 8.06 5.77 -12.68
N ALA A 14 7.89 5.79 -11.34
CA ALA A 14 8.68 6.63 -10.46
C ALA A 14 10.18 6.36 -10.59
N TRP A 15 10.58 5.10 -10.55
CA TRP A 15 11.98 4.71 -10.69
C TRP A 15 12.53 4.90 -12.10
N SER A 16 11.71 4.78 -13.14
CA SER A 16 12.15 4.90 -14.53
C SER A 16 12.26 6.34 -15.04
N TYR A 17 11.44 7.25 -14.52
CA TYR A 17 11.39 8.65 -15.01
C TYR A 17 11.91 9.66 -13.99
N PHE A 18 11.51 9.53 -12.72
CA PHE A 18 11.87 10.54 -11.72
C PHE A 18 13.19 10.26 -11.03
N PHE A 19 13.55 9.01 -10.86
CA PHE A 19 14.78 8.58 -10.17
C PHE A 19 15.82 7.97 -11.11
N ALA A 20 15.58 7.95 -12.42
CA ALA A 20 16.49 7.35 -13.39
C ALA A 20 17.83 8.09 -13.43
N GLY A 21 18.90 7.31 -13.58
CA GLY A 21 20.25 7.82 -13.83
C GLY A 21 20.92 8.51 -12.64
N GLU A 22 22.06 9.08 -12.93
CA GLU A 22 22.82 9.94 -12.02
C GLU A 22 22.50 11.41 -12.34
N ARG A 23 22.39 12.22 -11.29
CA ARG A 23 22.12 13.65 -11.39
C ARG A 23 23.16 14.44 -10.64
N VAL A 24 23.43 15.64 -11.12
CA VAL A 24 24.28 16.58 -10.41
C VAL A 24 23.43 17.26 -9.33
N ARG A 25 23.78 17.03 -8.07
CA ARG A 25 23.09 17.67 -6.95
C ARG A 25 23.33 19.17 -6.98
N ALA A 26 22.27 19.95 -6.92
CA ALA A 26 22.33 21.43 -7.01
C ALA A 26 23.08 22.07 -5.83
N SER A 27 23.22 21.40 -4.68
CA SER A 27 23.84 21.93 -3.47
C SER A 27 25.38 21.88 -3.48
N ASP A 28 25.96 20.84 -4.06
CA ASP A 28 27.41 20.56 -3.96
C ASP A 28 28.06 20.13 -5.29
N GLY A 29 27.27 20.05 -6.37
CA GLY A 29 27.77 19.67 -7.70
C GLY A 29 28.21 18.22 -7.82
N GLN A 30 27.95 17.35 -6.83
CA GLN A 30 28.33 15.95 -6.88
C GLN A 30 27.32 15.13 -7.70
N LEU A 31 27.83 14.12 -8.40
CA LEU A 31 27.00 13.12 -9.07
C LEU A 31 26.41 12.19 -8.00
N VAL A 32 25.10 12.14 -7.93
CA VAL A 32 24.36 11.29 -7.01
C VAL A 32 23.29 10.49 -7.75
N PRO A 33 22.96 9.27 -7.29
CA PRO A 33 21.82 8.54 -7.82
C PRO A 33 20.54 9.37 -7.75
N GLY A 34 19.70 9.32 -8.79
CA GLY A 34 18.56 10.22 -8.93
C GLY A 34 17.56 10.20 -7.77
N HIS A 35 17.44 9.09 -7.05
CA HIS A 35 16.58 8.98 -5.86
C HIS A 35 17.15 9.68 -4.61
N LEU A 36 18.44 10.05 -4.60
CA LEU A 36 19.06 10.84 -3.53
C LEU A 36 19.04 12.35 -3.84
N ASP A 37 18.56 12.74 -5.01
CA ASP A 37 18.37 14.15 -5.36
C ASP A 37 17.00 14.65 -4.91
N ALA A 38 16.99 15.61 -3.98
CA ALA A 38 15.75 16.21 -3.47
C ALA A 38 14.90 16.87 -4.56
N ALA A 39 15.52 17.37 -5.64
CA ALA A 39 14.81 18.02 -6.75
C ALA A 39 13.90 17.05 -7.54
N ALA A 40 14.21 15.76 -7.53
CA ALA A 40 13.41 14.72 -8.21
C ALA A 40 12.04 14.49 -7.54
N TYR A 41 11.93 14.77 -6.25
CA TYR A 41 10.70 14.49 -5.49
C TYR A 41 9.56 15.46 -5.79
N GLY A 42 9.85 16.72 -6.14
CA GLY A 42 8.82 17.71 -6.47
C GLY A 42 7.93 17.28 -7.64
N PRO A 43 8.49 17.02 -8.82
CA PRO A 43 7.74 16.52 -9.97
C PRO A 43 7.05 15.17 -9.71
N MET A 44 7.70 14.26 -9.00
CA MET A 44 7.11 12.98 -8.62
C MET A 44 5.87 13.16 -7.74
N LEU A 45 5.93 14.07 -6.75
CA LEU A 45 4.80 14.37 -5.87
C LEU A 45 3.61 14.92 -6.65
N LEU A 46 3.86 15.86 -7.57
CA LEU A 46 2.80 16.42 -8.44
C LEU A 46 2.15 15.33 -9.30
N PHE A 47 2.95 14.44 -9.86
CA PHE A 47 2.44 13.29 -10.61
C PHE A 47 1.59 12.38 -9.72
N ALA A 48 2.08 12.03 -8.52
CA ALA A 48 1.36 11.20 -7.56
C ALA A 48 0.01 11.82 -7.15
N CYS A 49 0.00 13.11 -6.81
CA CYS A 49 -1.22 13.83 -6.46
C CYS A 49 -2.24 13.82 -7.61
N THR A 50 -1.77 14.04 -8.84
CA THR A 50 -2.62 14.03 -10.04
C THR A 50 -3.27 12.65 -10.24
N VAL A 51 -2.49 11.58 -10.14
CA VAL A 51 -3.00 10.20 -10.26
C VAL A 51 -4.01 9.89 -9.17
N ILE A 52 -3.75 10.28 -7.92
CA ILE A 52 -4.66 10.08 -6.78
C ILE A 52 -5.98 10.83 -7.03
N ILE A 53 -5.93 12.08 -7.45
CA ILE A 53 -7.13 12.90 -7.74
C ILE A 53 -7.95 12.22 -8.84
N ILE A 54 -7.33 11.83 -9.94
CA ILE A 54 -8.01 11.14 -11.05
C ILE A 54 -8.64 9.83 -10.56
N ALA A 55 -7.93 9.03 -9.77
CA ALA A 55 -8.45 7.79 -9.22
C ALA A 55 -9.67 8.00 -8.32
N ILE A 56 -9.63 9.01 -7.44
CA ILE A 56 -10.76 9.37 -6.56
C ILE A 56 -11.96 9.80 -7.41
N TRP A 57 -11.77 10.67 -8.39
CA TRP A 57 -12.84 11.15 -9.26
C TRP A 57 -13.46 10.01 -10.08
N THR A 58 -12.62 9.12 -10.62
CA THR A 58 -13.09 7.95 -11.37
C THR A 58 -13.90 7.01 -10.48
N CYS A 59 -13.44 6.78 -9.25
CA CYS A 59 -14.16 5.98 -8.26
C CYS A 59 -15.51 6.62 -7.91
N ALA A 60 -15.51 7.92 -7.61
CA ALA A 60 -16.72 8.66 -7.29
C ALA A 60 -17.73 8.66 -8.47
N ALA A 61 -17.26 8.89 -9.69
CA ALA A 61 -18.12 8.85 -10.88
C ALA A 61 -18.67 7.45 -11.14
N GLY A 62 -17.87 6.40 -10.95
CA GLY A 62 -18.29 5.00 -11.11
C GLY A 62 -19.33 4.56 -10.08
N THR A 63 -19.21 5.04 -8.84
CA THR A 63 -20.13 4.70 -7.75
C THR A 63 -21.39 5.58 -7.72
N TYR A 64 -21.37 6.73 -8.38
CA TYR A 64 -22.51 7.67 -8.38
C TYR A 64 -23.82 7.02 -8.85
N LYS A 65 -23.78 6.12 -9.81
CA LYS A 65 -24.95 5.38 -10.32
C LYS A 65 -25.61 4.48 -9.26
N HIS A 66 -24.87 4.10 -8.22
CA HIS A 66 -25.39 3.24 -7.16
C HIS A 66 -25.97 4.02 -5.99
N VAL A 67 -25.76 5.34 -5.93
CA VAL A 67 -26.28 6.21 -4.87
C VAL A 67 -27.80 6.09 -4.67
N PRO A 68 -28.63 6.08 -5.74
CA PRO A 68 -30.09 5.93 -5.58
C PRO A 68 -30.52 4.56 -5.03
N HIS A 69 -29.65 3.55 -5.11
CA HIS A 69 -29.91 2.19 -4.64
C HIS A 69 -29.36 1.92 -3.23
N LEU A 70 -28.71 2.92 -2.63
CA LEU A 70 -28.29 2.83 -1.24
C LEU A 70 -29.53 2.86 -0.34
N SER A 71 -29.56 1.93 0.63
CA SER A 71 -30.58 1.95 1.68
C SER A 71 -30.60 3.33 2.33
N GLN A 72 -31.76 3.99 2.26
CA GLN A 72 -31.93 5.27 2.94
C GLN A 72 -31.69 5.06 4.43
N ALA A 73 -30.92 5.95 5.03
CA ALA A 73 -30.72 5.93 6.46
C ALA A 73 -32.08 5.99 7.15
N ASP A 74 -32.34 5.04 8.05
CA ASP A 74 -33.56 5.04 8.84
C ASP A 74 -33.63 6.37 9.58
N ASN A 75 -34.69 7.14 9.35
CA ASN A 75 -34.93 8.43 10.02
C ASN A 75 -34.98 8.30 11.56
N ASN A 76 -35.17 7.05 12.06
CA ASN A 76 -35.15 6.72 13.48
C ASN A 76 -33.77 6.28 13.96
N ALA A 77 -32.73 6.24 13.08
CA ALA A 77 -31.38 5.91 13.52
C ALA A 77 -30.92 6.92 14.58
N PRO A 78 -30.37 6.48 15.70
CA PRO A 78 -29.89 7.36 16.75
C PRO A 78 -28.87 8.33 16.17
N LYS A 79 -29.06 9.64 16.39
CA LYS A 79 -28.12 10.66 15.93
C LYS A 79 -26.73 10.29 16.40
N LEU A 80 -25.77 10.25 15.46
CA LEU A 80 -24.36 9.98 15.74
C LEU A 80 -23.86 10.97 16.82
N SER A 81 -23.88 10.52 18.06
CA SER A 81 -23.26 11.25 19.17
C SER A 81 -21.83 10.69 19.34
N LEU A 82 -20.85 11.56 19.53
CA LEU A 82 -19.47 11.16 19.83
C LEU A 82 -19.42 10.20 21.03
N ARG A 83 -20.27 10.40 22.03
CA ARG A 83 -20.39 9.52 23.18
C ARG A 83 -20.83 8.10 22.77
N HIS A 84 -21.82 7.99 21.88
CA HIS A 84 -22.30 6.70 21.39
C HIS A 84 -21.21 6.00 20.57
N PHE A 85 -20.50 6.73 19.72
CA PHE A 85 -19.37 6.22 18.94
C PHE A 85 -18.27 5.62 19.85
N PHE A 86 -17.85 6.34 20.89
CA PHE A 86 -16.87 5.81 21.85
C PHE A 86 -17.41 4.60 22.63
N GLN A 87 -18.69 4.60 22.99
CA GLN A 87 -19.31 3.44 23.67
C GLN A 87 -19.28 2.19 22.77
N GLU A 88 -19.55 2.32 21.49
CA GLU A 88 -19.50 1.21 20.54
C GLU A 88 -18.04 0.69 20.34
N ILE A 89 -17.06 1.59 20.26
CA ILE A 89 -15.66 1.21 20.23
C ILE A 89 -15.30 0.42 21.48
N PHE A 90 -15.63 0.92 22.68
CA PHE A 90 -15.35 0.21 23.93
C PHE A 90 -16.09 -1.12 24.03
N ALA A 91 -17.33 -1.21 23.54
CA ALA A 91 -18.07 -2.46 23.48
C ALA A 91 -17.40 -3.47 22.57
N THR A 92 -16.88 -3.02 21.42
CA THR A 92 -16.13 -3.87 20.47
C THR A 92 -14.80 -4.34 21.08
N MET A 93 -14.12 -3.48 21.85
CA MET A 93 -12.88 -3.80 22.55
C MET A 93 -13.08 -4.83 23.70
N LYS A 94 -14.32 -5.06 24.17
CA LYS A 94 -14.62 -6.15 25.10
C LYS A 94 -14.48 -7.55 24.46
N ASN A 95 -14.57 -7.65 23.15
CA ASN A 95 -14.38 -8.92 22.47
C ASN A 95 -12.89 -9.30 22.42
N ARG A 96 -12.51 -10.28 23.24
CA ARG A 96 -11.13 -10.76 23.34
C ARG A 96 -10.51 -11.15 22.01
N ASN A 97 -11.28 -11.81 21.15
CA ASN A 97 -10.79 -12.25 19.85
C ASN A 97 -10.47 -11.04 18.94
N TYR A 98 -11.31 -10.02 18.98
CA TYR A 98 -11.09 -8.78 18.24
C TYR A 98 -9.82 -8.07 18.71
N VAL A 99 -9.63 -7.95 20.02
CA VAL A 99 -8.44 -7.31 20.61
C VAL A 99 -7.16 -8.05 20.22
N ILE A 100 -7.15 -9.38 20.28
CA ILE A 100 -5.98 -10.18 19.87
C ILE A 100 -5.64 -9.95 18.40
N ILE A 101 -6.64 -9.93 17.52
CA ILE A 101 -6.43 -9.66 16.09
C ILE A 101 -5.92 -8.24 15.87
N LEU A 102 -6.50 -7.26 16.57
CA LEU A 102 -6.10 -5.86 16.48
C LEU A 102 -4.63 -5.66 16.88
N PHE A 103 -4.21 -6.24 18.01
CA PHE A 103 -2.81 -6.19 18.44
C PHE A 103 -1.87 -6.92 17.47
N GLY A 104 -2.25 -8.09 16.98
CA GLY A 104 -1.48 -8.81 15.97
C GLY A 104 -1.29 -7.97 14.70
N TYR A 105 -2.36 -7.34 14.22
CA TYR A 105 -2.31 -6.45 13.07
C TYR A 105 -1.47 -5.18 13.32
N PHE A 106 -1.55 -4.62 14.52
CA PHE A 106 -0.73 -3.47 14.93
C PHE A 106 0.77 -3.79 14.87
N PHE A 107 1.21 -4.90 15.45
CA PHE A 107 2.61 -5.32 15.37
C PHE A 107 3.04 -5.65 13.94
N PHE A 108 2.17 -6.29 13.16
CA PHE A 108 2.42 -6.53 11.74
C PHE A 108 2.64 -5.22 10.97
N MET A 109 1.82 -4.20 11.21
CA MET A 109 1.98 -2.89 10.56
C MET A 109 3.28 -2.18 10.95
N ILE A 110 3.69 -2.27 12.23
CA ILE A 110 5.01 -1.73 12.66
C ILE A 110 6.14 -2.43 11.92
N THR A 111 6.13 -3.77 11.87
CA THR A 111 7.16 -4.56 11.19
C THR A 111 7.22 -4.23 9.70
N SER A 112 6.06 -4.16 9.04
CA SER A 112 5.96 -3.77 7.63
C SER A 112 6.51 -2.35 7.38
N GLY A 113 6.18 -1.39 8.23
CA GLY A 113 6.68 -0.02 8.10
C GLY A 113 8.20 0.08 8.26
N ILE A 114 8.78 -0.66 9.20
CA ILE A 114 10.24 -0.75 9.37
C ILE A 114 10.86 -1.38 8.12
N TYR A 115 10.31 -2.50 7.66
CA TYR A 115 10.79 -3.19 6.46
C TYR A 115 10.77 -2.27 5.23
N GLU A 116 9.66 -1.61 4.93
CA GLU A 116 9.52 -0.71 3.78
C GLU A 116 10.51 0.47 3.85
N THR A 117 10.73 1.02 5.05
CA THR A 117 11.68 2.12 5.25
C THR A 117 13.11 1.65 5.03
N MET A 118 13.47 0.47 5.57
CA MET A 118 14.83 -0.07 5.45
C MET A 118 15.12 -0.63 4.06
N ASP A 119 14.12 -1.07 3.31
CA ASP A 119 14.28 -1.72 2.00
C ASP A 119 15.05 -0.84 1.02
N VAL A 120 14.70 0.44 0.91
CA VAL A 120 15.40 1.38 0.01
C VAL A 120 16.84 1.62 0.48
N PHE A 121 17.06 1.77 1.81
CA PHE A 121 18.40 1.97 2.36
C PHE A 121 19.31 0.76 2.10
N ILE A 122 18.81 -0.45 2.31
CA ILE A 122 19.57 -1.69 2.07
C ILE A 122 19.92 -1.81 0.58
N LYS A 123 18.96 -1.54 -0.31
CA LYS A 123 19.20 -1.58 -1.76
C LYS A 123 20.24 -0.57 -2.21
N THR A 124 20.20 0.63 -1.64
CA THR A 124 21.10 1.72 -2.05
C THR A 124 22.49 1.63 -1.43
N TYR A 125 22.58 1.36 -0.12
CA TYR A 125 23.85 1.46 0.61
C TYR A 125 24.54 0.12 0.90
N PHE A 126 23.79 -0.97 0.97
CA PHE A 126 24.36 -2.29 1.23
C PHE A 126 24.62 -3.08 -0.06
N TRP A 127 23.65 -3.06 -0.98
CA TRP A 127 23.78 -3.74 -2.27
C TRP A 127 24.23 -2.82 -3.40
N GLU A 128 24.38 -1.52 -3.14
CA GLU A 128 24.85 -0.51 -4.09
C GLU A 128 24.11 -0.57 -5.44
N LEU A 129 22.81 -0.87 -5.40
CA LEU A 129 22.00 -1.01 -6.60
C LEU A 129 21.72 0.37 -7.22
N ILE A 130 21.89 0.44 -8.54
CA ILE A 130 21.52 1.63 -9.31
C ILE A 130 19.99 1.68 -9.49
N PRO A 131 19.41 2.89 -9.69
CA PRO A 131 17.96 3.07 -9.85
C PRO A 131 17.35 2.18 -10.94
N ASP A 132 18.09 1.93 -12.01
CA ASP A 132 17.67 1.06 -13.11
C ASP A 132 17.49 -0.42 -12.71
N GLN A 133 18.20 -0.86 -11.70
CA GLN A 133 18.05 -2.21 -11.15
C GLN A 133 16.89 -2.26 -10.15
N ILE A 134 16.76 -1.22 -9.32
CA ILE A 134 15.70 -1.16 -8.28
C ILE A 134 14.30 -1.17 -8.90
N ARG A 135 14.08 -0.57 -10.05
CA ARG A 135 12.76 -0.56 -10.74
C ARG A 135 12.20 -1.95 -11.02
N TRP A 136 13.07 -2.94 -11.27
CA TRP A 136 12.64 -4.29 -11.59
C TRP A 136 12.09 -5.03 -10.38
N PHE A 137 12.53 -4.70 -9.16
CA PHE A 137 11.98 -5.31 -7.93
C PHE A 137 10.49 -5.05 -7.78
N GLY A 138 10.03 -3.83 -8.12
CA GLY A 138 8.60 -3.50 -8.11
C GLY A 138 7.77 -4.36 -9.07
N LEU A 139 8.28 -4.61 -10.28
CA LEU A 139 7.59 -5.47 -11.26
C LEU A 139 7.57 -6.94 -10.83
N ILE A 140 8.70 -7.45 -10.32
CA ILE A 140 8.77 -8.83 -9.81
C ILE A 140 7.80 -9.01 -8.65
N ALA A 141 7.77 -8.07 -7.69
CA ALA A 141 6.83 -8.09 -6.59
C ALA A 141 5.37 -8.06 -7.07
N ALA A 142 5.06 -7.27 -8.12
CA ALA A 142 3.72 -7.24 -8.71
C ALA A 142 3.32 -8.59 -9.31
N VAL A 143 4.19 -9.21 -10.11
CA VAL A 143 3.94 -10.53 -10.71
C VAL A 143 3.71 -11.58 -9.63
N MET A 144 4.55 -11.59 -8.58
CA MET A 144 4.41 -12.50 -7.44
C MET A 144 3.10 -12.24 -6.68
N GLY A 145 2.75 -10.98 -6.42
CA GLY A 145 1.51 -10.61 -5.76
C GLY A 145 0.26 -11.01 -6.55
N ILE A 146 0.27 -10.82 -7.87
CA ILE A 146 -0.83 -11.25 -8.75
C ILE A 146 -0.95 -12.76 -8.77
N SER A 147 0.16 -13.48 -8.94
CA SER A 147 0.17 -14.95 -8.94
C SER A 147 -0.32 -15.52 -7.60
N GLY A 148 0.10 -14.92 -6.48
CA GLY A 148 -0.40 -15.25 -5.15
C GLY A 148 -1.90 -15.03 -5.01
N ALA A 149 -2.40 -13.88 -5.45
CA ALA A 149 -3.83 -13.55 -5.40
C ALA A 149 -4.69 -14.49 -6.28
N LEU A 150 -4.21 -14.90 -7.44
CA LEU A 150 -4.91 -15.84 -8.32
C LEU A 150 -4.87 -17.28 -7.79
N SER A 151 -3.79 -17.67 -7.13
CA SER A 151 -3.65 -19.01 -6.54
C SER A 151 -4.38 -19.17 -5.21
N ALA A 152 -4.57 -18.07 -4.46
CA ALA A 152 -5.18 -18.10 -3.13
C ALA A 152 -6.54 -18.81 -3.06
N PRO A 153 -7.54 -18.59 -3.97
CA PRO A 153 -8.81 -19.28 -3.93
C PRO A 153 -8.68 -20.80 -4.10
N SER A 154 -7.75 -21.24 -4.96
CA SER A 154 -7.49 -22.66 -5.20
C SER A 154 -6.83 -23.32 -3.99
N LEU A 155 -5.86 -22.63 -3.38
CA LEU A 155 -5.22 -23.08 -2.15
C LEU A 155 -6.22 -23.20 -0.98
N MET A 156 -7.06 -22.17 -0.79
CA MET A 156 -8.07 -22.16 0.28
C MET A 156 -9.14 -23.24 0.13
N ARG A 157 -9.44 -23.67 -1.10
CA ARG A 157 -10.34 -24.79 -1.36
C ARG A 157 -9.71 -26.13 -1.00
N ARG A 158 -8.38 -26.25 -1.14
CA ARG A 158 -7.65 -27.52 -0.96
C ARG A 158 -7.13 -27.72 0.47
N PHE A 159 -6.70 -26.66 1.13
CA PHE A 159 -5.97 -26.73 2.40
C PHE A 159 -6.64 -26.02 3.58
N ASP A 160 -7.88 -25.51 3.39
CA ASP A 160 -8.55 -24.64 4.37
C ASP A 160 -7.82 -23.27 4.58
N ARG A 161 -8.53 -22.34 5.20
CA ARG A 161 -8.09 -20.95 5.34
C ARG A 161 -6.92 -20.75 6.31
N LYS A 162 -6.98 -21.48 7.45
CA LYS A 162 -6.01 -21.31 8.54
C LYS A 162 -4.59 -21.74 8.16
N PRO A 163 -4.34 -22.96 7.63
CA PRO A 163 -2.99 -23.37 7.23
C PRO A 163 -2.43 -22.54 6.07
N VAL A 164 -3.26 -22.10 5.13
CA VAL A 164 -2.80 -21.21 4.04
C VAL A 164 -2.30 -19.87 4.59
N LEU A 165 -3.02 -19.29 5.55
CA LEU A 165 -2.63 -18.04 6.18
C LEU A 165 -1.34 -18.19 6.99
N LEU A 166 -1.24 -19.24 7.79
CA LEU A 166 -0.03 -19.52 8.57
C LEU A 166 1.19 -19.81 7.68
N GLY A 167 1.00 -20.57 6.60
CA GLY A 167 2.05 -20.85 5.63
C GLY A 167 2.53 -19.60 4.89
N SER A 168 1.63 -18.69 4.52
CA SER A 168 2.00 -17.43 3.88
C SER A 168 2.79 -16.49 4.82
N LEU A 169 2.43 -16.46 6.10
CA LEU A 169 3.16 -15.68 7.12
C LEU A 169 4.54 -16.27 7.44
N ALA A 170 4.67 -17.60 7.43
CA ALA A 170 5.95 -18.26 7.69
C ALA A 170 6.93 -18.17 6.50
N GLY A 171 6.42 -17.93 5.29
CA GLY A 171 7.22 -17.76 4.07
C GLY A 171 7.62 -16.32 3.77
N MET A 172 7.21 -15.37 4.60
CA MET A 172 7.50 -13.94 4.48
C MET A 172 8.72 -13.54 5.30
#